data_8de43c6432920dce83cb8f747ab61b42
#
_entry.id   8de43c6432920dce83cb8f747ab61b42
#
_cell.length_a   1.000
_cell.length_b   1.000
_cell.length_c   1.000
_cell.angle_alpha   90.00
_cell.angle_beta   90.00
_cell.angle_gamma   90.00
#
_symmetry.space_group_name_H-M   'P 1'
#
loop_
_entity.id
_entity.type
_entity.pdbx_description
1 polymer ?
#
loop_
_entity_poly.entity_id
_entity_poly.type
_entity_poly.pdbx_seq_one_letter_code
_entity_poly.pdbx_strand_id
1 'polypeptide(L)'
;MNAYLMPLTGGVFLGLSAMWLLLSLGRIAGISGIAWGSFAGPERGWRWLFLLGLLGGGLLTHNVIGQPVPAESSAPLWLIATSGLLVGLGTRIGGGCTSGHGVCGLGRRSPRSLVATATFMTLGVITVFIMQSVMGGAV
;
A
#
# COMPACT_ATOMS: atom_id res chain seq x y z
N MET A 1 14.62 -21.26 -7.89
CA MET A 1 13.24 -21.61 -7.57
C MET A 1 12.69 -20.83 -6.37
N ASN A 2 13.53 -20.46 -5.40
CA ASN A 2 13.06 -19.74 -4.19
C ASN A 2 12.70 -18.25 -4.39
N ALA A 3 13.16 -17.63 -5.48
CA ALA A 3 12.91 -16.20 -5.75
C ALA A 3 11.42 -15.85 -5.96
N TYR A 4 10.61 -16.78 -6.43
CA TYR A 4 9.18 -16.58 -6.67
C TYR A 4 8.29 -17.10 -5.53
N LEU A 5 8.79 -18.04 -4.73
CA LEU A 5 8.01 -18.64 -3.65
C LEU A 5 7.75 -17.66 -2.51
N MET A 6 8.75 -16.87 -2.10
CA MET A 6 8.59 -15.87 -1.04
C MET A 6 7.55 -14.79 -1.38
N PRO A 7 7.61 -14.12 -2.55
CA PRO A 7 6.56 -13.17 -2.92
C PRO A 7 5.17 -13.81 -3.05
N LEU A 8 5.11 -15.05 -3.56
CA LEU A 8 3.85 -15.77 -3.70
C LEU A 8 3.21 -16.07 -2.34
N THR A 9 3.96 -16.60 -1.39
CA THR A 9 3.46 -16.87 -0.04
C THR A 9 3.05 -15.59 0.66
N GLY A 10 3.83 -14.52 0.55
CA GLY A 10 3.47 -13.20 1.08
C GLY A 10 2.16 -12.67 0.49
N GLY A 11 1.98 -12.79 -0.82
CA GLY A 11 0.74 -12.41 -1.50
C GLY A 11 -0.48 -13.21 -1.04
N VAL A 12 -0.32 -14.53 -0.84
CA VAL A 12 -1.38 -15.41 -0.32
C VAL A 12 -1.79 -14.99 1.10
N PHE A 13 -0.83 -14.77 2.01
CA PHE A 13 -1.12 -14.31 3.38
C PHE A 13 -1.79 -12.94 3.40
N LEU A 14 -1.36 -12.03 2.55
CA LEU A 14 -1.97 -10.70 2.43
C LEU A 14 -3.41 -10.81 1.90
N GLY A 15 -3.66 -11.63 0.90
CA GLY A 15 -4.99 -11.88 0.37
C GLY A 15 -5.93 -12.52 1.39
N LEU A 16 -5.45 -13.53 2.12
CA LEU A 16 -6.22 -14.20 3.18
C LEU A 16 -6.56 -13.24 4.33
N SER A 17 -5.60 -12.42 4.78
CA SER A 17 -5.84 -11.44 5.85
C SER A 17 -6.83 -10.36 5.43
N ALA A 18 -6.76 -9.89 4.17
CA ALA A 18 -7.72 -8.94 3.62
C ALA A 18 -9.13 -9.55 3.49
N MET A 19 -9.22 -10.81 3.08
CA MET A 19 -10.48 -11.55 3.02
C MET A 19 -11.08 -11.77 4.41
N TRP A 20 -10.24 -12.15 5.38
CA TRP A 20 -10.66 -12.30 6.79
C TRP A 20 -11.21 -11.00 7.36
N LEU A 21 -10.54 -9.88 7.12
CA LEU A 21 -11.01 -8.56 7.55
C LEU A 21 -12.38 -8.22 6.91
N LEU A 22 -12.55 -8.54 5.64
CA LEU A 22 -13.81 -8.29 4.92
C LEU A 22 -14.94 -9.15 5.49
N LEU A 23 -14.69 -10.42 5.77
CA LEU A 23 -15.70 -11.35 6.29
C LEU A 23 -16.07 -11.07 7.75
N SER A 24 -15.08 -10.71 8.59
CA SER A 24 -15.30 -10.49 10.02
C SER A 24 -15.88 -9.12 10.35
N LEU A 25 -15.39 -8.07 9.71
CA LEU A 25 -15.77 -6.68 10.00
C LEU A 25 -16.60 -6.03 8.88
N GLY A 26 -16.76 -6.70 7.74
CA GLY A 26 -17.42 -6.10 6.57
C GLY A 26 -16.68 -4.89 6.00
N ARG A 27 -15.40 -4.73 6.34
CA ARG A 27 -14.59 -3.55 5.98
C ARG A 27 -13.51 -3.92 4.97
N ILE A 28 -13.25 -2.99 4.06
CA ILE A 28 -12.20 -3.14 3.04
C ILE A 28 -10.86 -2.75 3.66
N ALA A 29 -9.83 -3.57 3.46
CA ALA A 29 -8.46 -3.31 3.91
C ALA A 29 -7.79 -2.18 3.09
N GLY A 30 -8.32 -0.96 3.20
CA GLY A 30 -7.75 0.24 2.58
C GLY A 30 -6.94 1.03 3.59
N ILE A 31 -5.60 0.94 3.54
CA ILE A 31 -4.69 1.52 4.55
C ILE A 31 -4.94 3.02 4.72
N SER A 32 -5.10 3.79 3.64
CA SER A 32 -5.35 5.25 3.74
C SER A 32 -6.67 5.57 4.43
N GLY A 33 -7.73 4.80 4.18
CA GLY A 33 -9.03 4.96 4.82
C GLY A 33 -9.02 4.56 6.30
N ILE A 34 -8.26 3.50 6.64
CA ILE A 34 -8.07 3.05 8.02
C ILE A 34 -7.26 4.09 8.79
N ALA A 35 -6.12 4.55 8.23
CA ALA A 35 -5.27 5.56 8.85
C ALA A 35 -6.02 6.87 9.09
N TRP A 36 -6.72 7.40 8.09
CA TRP A 36 -7.54 8.60 8.28
C TRP A 36 -8.63 8.42 9.33
N GLY A 37 -9.35 7.31 9.27
CA GLY A 37 -10.44 7.03 10.19
C GLY A 37 -9.99 6.71 11.62
N SER A 38 -8.70 6.41 11.86
CA SER A 38 -8.15 6.26 13.22
C SER A 38 -8.07 7.60 13.97
N PHE A 39 -7.94 8.71 13.24
CA PHE A 39 -7.91 10.06 13.83
C PHE A 39 -9.30 10.71 13.88
N ALA A 40 -10.08 10.61 12.81
CA ALA A 40 -11.30 11.40 12.60
C ALA A 40 -12.60 10.58 12.54
N GLY A 41 -12.55 9.24 12.66
CA GLY A 41 -13.73 8.38 12.47
C GLY A 41 -14.29 7.77 13.75
N PRO A 42 -15.52 7.25 13.71
CA PRO A 42 -16.05 6.36 14.74
C PRO A 42 -15.28 5.02 14.74
N GLU A 43 -15.40 4.26 15.83
CA GLU A 43 -14.79 2.94 15.97
C GLU A 43 -13.26 2.91 15.76
N ARG A 44 -12.55 3.75 16.49
CA ARG A 44 -11.09 3.90 16.34
C ARG A 44 -10.30 2.67 16.79
N GLY A 45 -10.85 1.87 17.72
CA GLY A 45 -10.11 0.77 18.37
C GLY A 45 -9.58 -0.27 17.38
N TRP A 46 -10.43 -0.82 16.51
CA TRP A 46 -10.00 -1.82 15.53
C TRP A 46 -9.02 -1.27 14.49
N ARG A 47 -9.11 0.02 14.17
CA ARG A 47 -8.22 0.69 13.22
C ARG A 47 -6.81 0.83 13.77
N TRP A 48 -6.70 1.21 15.05
CA TRP A 48 -5.41 1.25 15.74
C TRP A 48 -4.80 -0.15 15.88
N LEU A 49 -5.61 -1.16 16.22
CA LEU A 49 -5.16 -2.55 16.26
C LEU A 49 -4.64 -3.02 14.90
N PHE A 50 -5.32 -2.65 13.82
CA PHE A 50 -4.87 -2.96 12.46
C PHE A 50 -3.53 -2.30 12.14
N LEU A 51 -3.37 -1.00 12.43
CA LEU A 51 -2.12 -0.28 12.19
C LEU A 51 -0.96 -0.82 13.04
N LEU A 52 -1.21 -1.12 14.31
CA LEU A 52 -0.23 -1.74 15.19
C LEU A 52 0.15 -3.16 14.71
N GLY A 53 -0.82 -3.93 14.23
CA GLY A 53 -0.57 -5.23 13.62
C GLY A 53 0.28 -5.14 12.35
N LEU A 54 0.06 -4.11 11.53
CA LEU A 54 0.84 -3.87 10.32
C LEU A 54 2.30 -3.52 10.66
N LEU A 55 2.51 -2.61 11.62
CA LEU A 55 3.84 -2.21 12.08
C LEU A 55 4.55 -3.36 12.80
N GLY A 56 3.83 -4.03 13.71
CA GLY A 56 4.36 -5.18 14.46
C GLY A 56 4.73 -6.34 13.54
N GLY A 57 3.89 -6.65 12.54
CA GLY A 57 4.17 -7.66 11.54
C GLY A 57 5.43 -7.35 10.71
N GLY A 58 5.59 -6.09 10.30
CA GLY A 58 6.81 -5.65 9.60
C GLY A 58 8.07 -5.81 10.45
N LEU A 59 8.03 -5.37 11.71
CA LEU A 59 9.14 -5.54 12.65
C LEU A 59 9.46 -7.01 12.93
N LEU A 60 8.43 -7.83 13.11
CA LEU A 60 8.60 -9.25 13.36
C LEU A 60 9.25 -9.94 12.16
N THR A 61 8.78 -9.65 10.95
CA THR A 61 9.34 -10.20 9.72
C THR A 61 10.80 -9.81 9.53
N HIS A 62 11.14 -8.55 9.82
CA HIS A 62 12.53 -8.08 9.77
C HIS A 62 13.42 -8.85 10.75
N ASN A 63 13.00 -9.01 12.00
CA ASN A 63 13.79 -9.68 13.02
C ASN A 63 13.87 -11.20 12.85
N VAL A 64 12.79 -11.85 12.39
CA VAL A 64 12.71 -13.32 12.28
C VAL A 64 13.29 -13.82 10.95
N ILE A 65 13.03 -13.13 9.85
CA ILE A 65 13.47 -13.56 8.51
C ILE A 65 14.83 -12.96 8.16
N GLY A 66 15.32 -11.98 8.93
CA GLY A 66 16.62 -11.34 8.71
C GLY A 66 16.69 -10.56 7.39
N GLN A 67 15.54 -10.09 6.88
CA GLN A 67 15.53 -9.29 5.66
C GLN A 67 16.28 -7.98 5.90
N PRO A 68 17.25 -7.63 5.04
CA PRO A 68 17.97 -6.37 5.21
C PRO A 68 16.98 -5.20 5.12
N VAL A 69 17.15 -4.23 6.01
CA VAL A 69 16.45 -2.95 5.87
C VAL A 69 16.83 -2.36 4.52
N PRO A 70 15.90 -1.90 3.70
CA PRO A 70 16.24 -1.22 2.47
C PRO A 70 17.25 -0.11 2.74
N ALA A 71 18.27 0.01 1.88
CA ALA A 71 19.26 1.07 2.01
C ALA A 71 18.55 2.43 2.10
N GLU A 72 19.15 3.35 2.87
CA GLU A 72 18.61 4.70 3.00
C GLU A 72 18.39 5.30 1.61
N SER A 73 17.20 5.83 1.38
CA SER A 73 16.88 6.49 0.12
C SER A 73 17.77 7.73 -0.02
N SER A 74 18.51 7.82 -1.11
CA SER A 74 19.28 9.03 -1.46
C SER A 74 18.41 10.22 -1.85
N ALA A 75 17.09 10.04 -1.89
CA ALA A 75 16.15 11.09 -2.25
C ALA A 75 16.11 12.20 -1.17
N PRO A 76 16.14 13.47 -1.56
CA PRO A 76 16.07 14.57 -0.62
C PRO A 76 14.73 14.60 0.12
N LEU A 77 14.76 15.00 1.39
CA LEU A 77 13.59 14.98 2.28
C LEU A 77 12.37 15.75 1.72
N TRP A 78 12.63 16.86 1.03
CA TRP A 78 11.55 17.64 0.42
C TRP A 78 10.81 16.85 -0.69
N LEU A 79 11.53 16.02 -1.44
CA LEU A 79 10.93 15.17 -2.47
C LEU A 79 10.03 14.09 -1.83
N ILE A 80 10.51 13.48 -0.75
CA ILE A 80 9.74 12.48 0.01
C ILE A 80 8.47 13.14 0.60
N ALA A 81 8.60 14.33 1.17
CA ALA A 81 7.48 15.05 1.77
C ALA A 81 6.43 15.45 0.71
N THR A 82 6.86 16.00 -0.42
CA THR A 82 5.94 16.40 -1.50
C THR A 82 5.26 15.21 -2.16
N SER A 83 6.00 14.13 -2.43
CA SER A 83 5.42 12.91 -2.99
C SER A 83 4.39 12.28 -2.04
N GLY A 84 4.70 12.21 -0.74
CA GLY A 84 3.76 11.72 0.27
C GLY A 84 2.49 12.56 0.35
N LEU A 85 2.61 13.88 0.26
CA LEU A 85 1.46 14.80 0.25
C LEU A 85 0.59 14.61 -1.00
N LEU A 86 1.22 14.51 -2.18
CA LEU A 86 0.51 14.26 -3.45
C LEU A 86 -0.23 12.91 -3.43
N VAL A 87 0.43 11.85 -2.97
CA VAL A 87 -0.19 10.53 -2.83
C VAL A 87 -1.33 10.57 -1.82
N GLY A 88 -1.14 11.24 -0.68
CA GLY A 88 -2.17 11.40 0.34
C GLY A 88 -3.42 12.13 -0.20
N LEU A 89 -3.24 13.23 -0.93
CA LEU A 89 -4.33 13.94 -1.60
C LEU A 89 -4.99 13.07 -2.69
N GLY A 90 -4.18 12.42 -3.53
CA GLY A 90 -4.67 11.54 -4.59
C GLY A 90 -5.53 10.40 -4.06
N THR A 91 -5.10 9.74 -2.99
CA THR A 91 -5.88 8.66 -2.36
C THR A 91 -7.17 9.16 -1.72
N ARG A 92 -7.18 10.41 -1.26
CA ARG A 92 -8.38 11.03 -0.70
C ARG A 92 -9.41 11.36 -1.77
N ILE A 93 -8.97 11.97 -2.87
CA ILE A 93 -9.83 12.32 -4.02
C ILE A 93 -10.31 11.07 -4.77
N GLY A 94 -9.42 10.10 -4.96
CA GLY A 94 -9.72 8.83 -5.65
C GLY A 94 -10.62 7.87 -4.85
N GLY A 95 -10.86 8.16 -3.57
CA GLY A 95 -11.72 7.35 -2.70
C GLY A 95 -11.09 6.03 -2.26
N GLY A 96 -9.77 5.92 -2.32
CA GLY A 96 -9.02 4.74 -1.85
C GLY A 96 -7.56 4.75 -2.29
N CYS A 97 -6.76 3.92 -1.63
CA CYS A 97 -5.37 3.70 -2.00
C CYS A 97 -5.21 2.44 -2.86
N THR A 98 -3.97 2.20 -3.31
CA THR A 98 -3.64 1.03 -4.14
C THR A 98 -4.02 -0.30 -3.48
N SER A 99 -3.90 -0.44 -2.16
CA SER A 99 -4.31 -1.65 -1.43
C SER A 99 -5.83 -1.85 -1.46
N GLY A 100 -6.61 -0.79 -1.32
CA GLY A 100 -8.07 -0.86 -1.38
C GLY A 100 -8.59 -1.22 -2.78
N HIS A 101 -8.07 -0.56 -3.81
CA HIS A 101 -8.47 -0.82 -5.20
C HIS A 101 -7.79 -2.05 -5.79
N GLY A 102 -6.47 -2.20 -5.61
CA GLY A 102 -5.70 -3.27 -6.22
C GLY A 102 -5.95 -4.65 -5.59
N VAL A 103 -6.06 -4.76 -4.29
CA VAL A 103 -6.27 -6.05 -3.62
C VAL A 103 -7.76 -6.34 -3.45
N CYS A 104 -8.46 -5.54 -2.66
CA CYS A 104 -9.87 -5.81 -2.34
C CYS A 104 -10.81 -5.47 -3.50
N GLY A 105 -10.54 -4.39 -4.24
CA GLY A 105 -11.40 -3.93 -5.33
C GLY A 105 -11.37 -4.84 -6.55
N LEU A 106 -10.17 -5.28 -6.97
CA LEU A 106 -10.03 -6.28 -8.05
C LEU A 106 -10.57 -7.64 -7.62
N GLY A 107 -10.31 -8.08 -6.40
CA GLY A 107 -10.86 -9.34 -5.89
C GLY A 107 -12.40 -9.38 -5.92
N ARG A 108 -13.06 -8.22 -5.77
CA ARG A 108 -14.51 -8.06 -5.89
C ARG A 108 -14.99 -7.76 -7.33
N ARG A 109 -14.10 -7.78 -8.31
CA ARG A 109 -14.38 -7.47 -9.72
C ARG A 109 -15.08 -6.12 -9.92
N SER A 110 -14.71 -5.11 -9.12
CA SER A 110 -15.29 -3.77 -9.22
C SER A 110 -14.73 -3.03 -10.44
N PRO A 111 -15.55 -2.60 -11.41
CA PRO A 111 -15.08 -1.88 -12.60
C PRO A 111 -14.41 -0.55 -12.24
N ARG A 112 -14.90 0.14 -11.21
CA ARG A 112 -14.29 1.36 -10.68
C ARG A 112 -12.85 1.09 -10.20
N SER A 113 -12.64 -0.02 -9.49
CA SER A 113 -11.32 -0.38 -8.97
C SER A 113 -10.37 -0.81 -10.09
N LEU A 114 -10.88 -1.45 -11.13
CA LEU A 114 -10.11 -1.82 -12.31
C LEU A 114 -9.59 -0.57 -13.03
N VAL A 115 -10.44 0.41 -13.26
CA VAL A 115 -10.03 1.70 -13.87
C VAL A 115 -9.03 2.43 -12.97
N ALA A 116 -9.29 2.52 -11.66
CA ALA A 116 -8.38 3.16 -10.72
C ALA A 116 -7.00 2.47 -10.72
N THR A 117 -6.97 1.13 -10.70
CA THR A 117 -5.73 0.35 -10.73
C THR A 117 -4.97 0.58 -12.05
N ALA A 118 -5.64 0.51 -13.19
CA ALA A 118 -5.02 0.80 -14.48
C ALA A 118 -4.43 2.21 -14.52
N THR A 119 -5.17 3.20 -14.01
CA THR A 119 -4.72 4.61 -13.99
C THR A 119 -3.46 4.78 -13.16
N PHE A 120 -3.41 4.31 -11.92
CA PHE A 120 -2.22 4.52 -11.10
C PHE A 120 -1.02 3.69 -11.57
N MET A 121 -1.22 2.50 -12.14
CA MET A 121 -0.14 1.72 -12.74
C MET A 121 0.46 2.43 -13.95
N THR A 122 -0.39 2.91 -14.85
CA THR A 122 0.05 3.65 -16.05
C THR A 122 0.80 4.94 -15.68
N LEU A 123 0.23 5.73 -14.77
CA LEU A 123 0.88 6.96 -14.30
C LEU A 123 2.19 6.68 -13.57
N GLY A 124 2.27 5.58 -12.79
CA GLY A 124 3.51 5.16 -12.16
C GLY A 124 4.61 4.85 -13.17
N VAL A 125 4.30 4.07 -14.20
CA VAL A 125 5.25 3.75 -15.29
C VAL A 125 5.69 5.03 -16.01
N ILE A 126 4.76 5.91 -16.37
CA ILE A 126 5.06 7.19 -17.04
C ILE A 126 5.97 8.06 -16.16
N THR A 127 5.66 8.16 -14.86
CA THR A 127 6.46 8.96 -13.92
C THR A 127 7.88 8.43 -13.81
N VAL A 128 8.06 7.12 -13.67
CA VAL A 128 9.40 6.51 -13.61
C VAL A 128 10.16 6.76 -14.92
N PHE A 129 9.51 6.59 -16.06
CA PHE A 129 10.13 6.84 -17.37
C PHE A 129 10.58 8.30 -17.53
N ILE A 130 9.74 9.26 -17.14
CA ILE A 130 10.08 10.68 -17.19
C ILE A 130 11.25 11.00 -16.25
N MET A 131 11.18 10.49 -15.00
CA MET A 131 12.24 10.73 -14.01
C MET A 131 13.59 10.16 -14.47
N GLN A 132 13.60 8.95 -15.03
CA GLN A 132 14.82 8.38 -15.60
C GLN A 132 15.37 9.19 -16.78
N SER A 133 14.49 9.71 -17.63
CA SER A 133 14.91 10.51 -18.79
C SER A 133 15.44 11.90 -18.38
N VAL A 134 14.86 12.51 -17.36
CA VAL A 134 15.21 13.88 -16.92
C VAL A 134 16.37 13.90 -15.94
N MET A 135 16.42 12.94 -15.03
CA MET A 135 17.43 12.88 -13.96
C MET A 135 18.60 11.92 -14.25
N GLY A 136 18.70 11.39 -15.47
CA GLY A 136 19.86 10.61 -15.94
C GLY A 136 20.11 9.32 -15.13
N GLY A 137 19.06 8.64 -14.65
CA GLY A 137 19.19 7.35 -13.98
C GLY A 137 19.70 7.42 -12.53
N ALA A 138 19.61 8.55 -11.87
CA ALA A 138 20.03 8.75 -10.47
C ALA A 138 18.93 8.40 -9.43
N VAL A 139 18.03 7.45 -9.77
CA VAL A 139 17.02 6.92 -8.85
C VAL A 139 17.13 5.41 -8.78
#